data_b89b54ac152682eda036af4dad06feff
#
_entry.id   b89b54ac152682eda036af4dad06feff
#
_cell.length_a   1.000
_cell.length_b   1.000
_cell.length_c   1.000
_cell.angle_alpha   90.00
_cell.angle_beta   90.00
_cell.angle_gamma   90.00
#
_symmetry.space_group_name_H-M   'P 1'
#
loop_
_entity.id
_entity.type
_entity.pdbx_description
1 polymer ?
#
loop_
_entity_poly.entity_id
_entity_poly.type
_entity_poly.pdbx_seq_one_letter_code
_entity_poly.pdbx_strand_id
1 'polypeptide(L)'
;EVYVYKVEDNPRGVNVFVSRSHPEMIKRLMEQEIPEVYDGTVEIMSVAREAGDRTKVAVRSHNPNVDAIGTIVGRGGANIKKITSKFHPARYDAKSDRMIPVEENIDVIEWVADPAEFIYNAIAPAEVDQVIFDENDSKRALVVVPDNKLSLAIGRRGQNVRLAAHLTGYR
;
A
#
# COMPACT_ATOMS: atom_id res chain seq x y z
N GLU A 1 14.65 -7.77 -8.79
CA GLU A 1 14.11 -6.53 -9.39
C GLU A 1 14.38 -5.34 -8.48
N VAL A 2 14.56 -4.16 -9.05
CA VAL A 2 14.80 -2.89 -8.36
C VAL A 2 14.03 -1.77 -9.06
N TYR A 3 13.65 -0.75 -8.31
CA TYR A 3 13.07 0.47 -8.86
C TYR A 3 14.16 1.51 -9.06
N VAL A 4 14.29 2.04 -10.28
CA VAL A 4 15.21 3.15 -10.59
C VAL A 4 14.49 4.46 -10.30
N TYR A 5 14.88 5.17 -9.24
CA TYR A 5 14.22 6.40 -8.83
C TYR A 5 14.94 7.67 -9.24
N LYS A 6 16.21 7.55 -9.68
CA LYS A 6 17.01 8.69 -10.14
C LYS A 6 18.13 8.24 -11.08
N VAL A 7 18.37 9.04 -12.11
CA VAL A 7 19.52 8.92 -13.01
C VAL A 7 20.20 10.28 -13.08
N GLU A 8 21.50 10.33 -12.89
CA GLU A 8 22.31 11.56 -12.93
C GLU A 8 23.49 11.38 -13.88
N ASP A 9 23.63 12.30 -14.81
CA ASP A 9 24.85 12.43 -15.63
C ASP A 9 25.93 13.19 -14.87
N ASN A 10 27.15 12.70 -14.92
CA ASN A 10 28.34 13.39 -14.40
C ASN A 10 29.52 13.19 -15.33
N PRO A 11 30.58 13.98 -15.21
CA PRO A 11 31.74 13.93 -16.13
C PRO A 11 32.47 12.57 -16.20
N ARG A 12 32.21 11.68 -15.23
CA ARG A 12 32.80 10.33 -15.15
C ARG A 12 31.87 9.22 -15.59
N GLY A 13 30.62 9.55 -16.02
CA GLY A 13 29.62 8.59 -16.46
C GLY A 13 28.26 8.83 -15.83
N VAL A 14 27.36 7.86 -15.93
CA VAL A 14 25.99 7.92 -15.45
C VAL A 14 25.88 7.22 -14.10
N ASN A 15 25.31 7.90 -13.10
CA ASN A 15 24.92 7.30 -11.82
C ASN A 15 23.47 6.89 -11.87
N VAL A 16 23.18 5.62 -11.57
CA VAL A 16 21.83 5.09 -11.49
C VAL A 16 21.53 4.74 -10.03
N PHE A 17 20.51 5.40 -9.47
CA PHE A 17 20.07 5.18 -8.11
C PHE A 17 18.87 4.23 -8.11
N VAL A 18 18.97 3.18 -7.32
CA VAL A 18 17.96 2.12 -7.26
C VAL A 18 17.45 1.89 -5.83
N SER A 19 16.23 1.43 -5.71
CA SER A 19 15.61 1.11 -4.41
C SER A 19 14.76 -0.16 -4.51
N ARG A 20 14.71 -0.91 -3.42
CA ARG A 20 13.75 -1.99 -3.23
C ARG A 20 12.67 -1.66 -2.20
N SER A 21 12.85 -0.57 -1.46
CA SER A 21 11.89 -0.10 -0.44
C SER A 21 10.98 1.04 -0.93
N HIS A 22 11.22 1.58 -2.11
CA HIS A 22 10.43 2.68 -2.66
C HIS A 22 8.98 2.24 -2.94
N PRO A 23 7.94 3.03 -2.56
CA PRO A 23 6.54 2.68 -2.80
C PRO A 23 6.20 2.43 -4.28
N GLU A 24 6.78 3.20 -5.20
CA GLU A 24 6.59 3.04 -6.64
C GLU A 24 7.02 1.66 -7.18
N MET A 25 7.89 0.95 -6.47
CA MET A 25 8.24 -0.43 -6.85
C MET A 25 7.00 -1.33 -6.88
N ILE A 26 6.10 -1.18 -5.90
CA ILE A 26 4.83 -1.94 -5.84
C ILE A 26 3.96 -1.64 -7.04
N LYS A 27 3.79 -0.36 -7.36
CA LYS A 27 3.01 0.08 -8.52
C LYS A 27 3.54 -0.53 -9.81
N ARG A 28 4.86 -0.46 -10.04
CA ARG A 28 5.48 -1.04 -11.24
C ARG A 28 5.34 -2.56 -11.33
N LEU A 29 5.43 -3.26 -10.19
CA LEU A 29 5.21 -4.71 -10.18
C LEU A 29 3.75 -5.07 -10.46
N MET A 30 2.79 -4.29 -9.95
CA MET A 30 1.39 -4.48 -10.28
C MET A 30 1.10 -4.22 -11.76
N GLU A 31 1.67 -3.17 -12.35
CA GLU A 31 1.59 -2.90 -13.79
C GLU A 31 2.14 -4.06 -14.65
N GLN A 32 3.21 -4.72 -14.20
CA GLN A 32 3.81 -5.84 -14.93
C GLN A 32 3.00 -7.14 -14.82
N GLU A 33 2.33 -7.36 -13.70
CA GLU A 33 1.72 -8.64 -13.36
C GLU A 33 0.20 -8.68 -13.57
N ILE A 34 -0.46 -7.53 -13.62
CA ILE A 34 -1.92 -7.41 -13.67
C ILE A 34 -2.31 -6.66 -14.95
N PRO A 35 -2.90 -7.35 -15.94
CA PRO A 35 -3.24 -6.75 -17.23
C PRO A 35 -4.14 -5.52 -17.10
N GLU A 36 -5.12 -5.55 -16.19
CA GLU A 36 -6.06 -4.45 -15.97
C GLU A 36 -5.41 -3.20 -15.35
N VAL A 37 -4.27 -3.36 -14.68
CA VAL A 37 -3.45 -2.23 -14.23
C VAL A 37 -2.61 -1.70 -15.38
N TYR A 38 -2.06 -2.58 -16.19
CA TYR A 38 -1.26 -2.21 -17.37
C TYR A 38 -2.07 -1.44 -18.42
N ASP A 39 -3.29 -1.84 -18.68
CA ASP A 39 -4.18 -1.21 -19.68
C ASP A 39 -4.94 0.01 -19.12
N GLY A 40 -4.83 0.30 -17.82
CA GLY A 40 -5.45 1.43 -17.15
C GLY A 40 -6.92 1.21 -16.76
N THR A 41 -7.48 0.02 -16.93
CA THR A 41 -8.84 -0.32 -16.44
C THR A 41 -8.92 -0.17 -14.93
N VAL A 42 -7.87 -0.62 -14.22
CA VAL A 42 -7.69 -0.42 -12.78
C VAL A 42 -6.48 0.49 -12.54
N GLU A 43 -6.69 1.58 -11.85
CA GLU A 43 -5.67 2.58 -11.53
C GLU A 43 -5.22 2.46 -10.08
N ILE A 44 -3.90 2.54 -9.85
CA ILE A 44 -3.32 2.66 -8.52
C ILE A 44 -3.19 4.15 -8.19
N MET A 45 -4.03 4.60 -7.26
CA MET A 45 -4.15 6.00 -6.88
C MET A 45 -3.06 6.44 -5.90
N SER A 46 -2.75 5.62 -4.91
CA SER A 46 -1.70 5.89 -3.93
C SER A 46 -1.17 4.60 -3.30
N VAL A 47 0.05 4.68 -2.79
CA VAL A 47 0.73 3.58 -2.09
C VAL A 47 1.38 4.12 -0.83
N ALA A 48 1.10 3.49 0.31
CA ALA A 48 1.79 3.71 1.57
C ALA A 48 2.49 2.43 1.98
N ARG A 49 3.82 2.46 2.13
CA ARG A 49 4.63 1.26 2.29
C ARG A 49 5.59 1.35 3.47
N GLU A 50 5.56 0.34 4.32
CA GLU A 50 6.64 -0.02 5.24
C GLU A 50 7.30 -1.30 4.72
N ALA A 51 8.38 -1.12 3.96
CA ALA A 51 9.02 -2.19 3.21
C ALA A 51 9.44 -3.36 4.11
N GLY A 52 9.08 -4.57 3.72
CA GLY A 52 9.34 -5.80 4.47
C GLY A 52 8.36 -6.07 5.63
N ASP A 53 7.31 -5.27 5.77
CA ASP A 53 6.30 -5.46 6.81
C ASP A 53 4.88 -5.34 6.22
N ARG A 54 4.42 -4.13 5.88
CA ARG A 54 3.06 -3.90 5.39
C ARG A 54 2.97 -2.75 4.41
N THR A 55 2.07 -2.90 3.45
CA THR A 55 1.75 -1.89 2.44
C THR A 55 0.24 -1.75 2.32
N LYS A 56 -0.23 -0.51 2.18
CA LYS A 56 -1.59 -0.21 1.74
C LYS A 56 -1.54 0.37 0.33
N VAL A 57 -2.42 -0.13 -0.55
CA VAL A 57 -2.53 0.31 -1.94
C VAL A 57 -3.96 0.74 -2.19
N ALA A 58 -4.16 1.99 -2.55
CA ALA A 58 -5.47 2.51 -2.94
C ALA A 58 -5.67 2.36 -4.44
N VAL A 59 -6.79 1.74 -4.84
CA VAL A 59 -7.09 1.40 -6.22
C VAL A 59 -8.47 1.88 -6.64
N ARG A 60 -8.64 2.19 -7.91
CA ARG A 60 -9.91 2.60 -8.51
C ARG A 60 -10.10 1.87 -9.83
N SER A 61 -11.32 1.39 -10.09
CA SER A 61 -11.71 0.93 -11.42
C SER A 61 -12.34 2.06 -12.23
N HIS A 62 -11.94 2.19 -13.49
CA HIS A 62 -12.59 3.07 -14.47
C HIS A 62 -13.72 2.37 -15.22
N ASN A 63 -13.87 1.04 -15.03
CA ASN A 63 -14.95 0.24 -15.58
C ASN A 63 -15.86 -0.25 -14.45
N PRO A 64 -17.17 0.14 -14.42
CA PRO A 64 -18.07 -0.24 -13.34
C PRO A 64 -18.34 -1.75 -13.25
N ASN A 65 -18.01 -2.52 -14.29
CA ASN A 65 -18.14 -3.97 -14.31
C ASN A 65 -16.88 -4.71 -13.82
N VAL A 66 -15.82 -3.98 -13.46
CA VAL A 66 -14.56 -4.55 -12.99
C VAL A 66 -14.37 -4.19 -11.51
N ASP A 67 -14.33 -5.19 -10.66
CA ASP A 67 -13.97 -5.05 -9.24
C ASP A 67 -12.48 -4.79 -9.10
N ALA A 68 -12.12 -3.56 -8.73
CA ALA A 68 -10.73 -3.14 -8.59
C ALA A 68 -9.97 -3.96 -7.53
N ILE A 69 -10.58 -4.18 -6.35
CA ILE A 69 -9.96 -4.94 -5.27
C ILE A 69 -9.76 -6.40 -5.67
N GLY A 70 -10.84 -7.04 -6.17
CA GLY A 70 -10.77 -8.42 -6.62
C GLY A 70 -9.76 -8.67 -7.72
N THR A 71 -9.62 -7.72 -8.65
CA THR A 71 -8.64 -7.76 -9.74
C THR A 71 -7.20 -7.70 -9.21
N ILE A 72 -6.90 -6.78 -8.30
CA ILE A 72 -5.56 -6.66 -7.70
C ILE A 72 -5.23 -7.89 -6.86
N VAL A 73 -6.16 -8.36 -6.04
CA VAL A 73 -5.96 -9.53 -5.17
C VAL A 73 -5.77 -10.80 -6.00
N GLY A 74 -6.56 -10.95 -7.04
CA GLY A 74 -6.61 -12.14 -7.87
C GLY A 74 -7.29 -13.32 -7.18
N ARG A 75 -7.63 -14.34 -7.96
CA ARG A 75 -8.32 -15.54 -7.45
C ARG A 75 -7.50 -16.23 -6.34
N GLY A 76 -8.06 -16.30 -5.14
CA GLY A 76 -7.37 -16.88 -3.98
C GLY A 76 -6.08 -16.16 -3.57
N GLY A 77 -5.96 -14.86 -3.89
CA GLY A 77 -4.79 -14.05 -3.61
C GLY A 77 -3.60 -14.29 -4.55
N ALA A 78 -3.84 -14.88 -5.73
CA ALA A 78 -2.75 -15.28 -6.64
C ALA A 78 -1.89 -14.10 -7.10
N ASN A 79 -2.50 -12.96 -7.46
CA ASN A 79 -1.75 -11.79 -7.91
C ASN A 79 -0.91 -11.19 -6.78
N ILE A 80 -1.50 -11.03 -5.60
CA ILE A 80 -0.76 -10.54 -4.42
C ILE A 80 0.41 -11.45 -4.09
N LYS A 81 0.22 -12.77 -4.07
CA LYS A 81 1.31 -13.74 -3.82
C LYS A 81 2.42 -13.64 -4.86
N LYS A 82 2.06 -13.47 -6.14
CA LYS A 82 3.02 -13.31 -7.23
C LYS A 82 3.85 -12.03 -7.07
N ILE A 83 3.20 -10.93 -6.68
CA ILE A 83 3.86 -9.64 -6.42
C ILE A 83 4.76 -9.76 -5.19
N THR A 84 4.24 -10.25 -4.07
CA THR A 84 5.00 -10.36 -2.81
C THR A 84 6.21 -11.29 -2.95
N SER A 85 6.13 -12.36 -3.75
CA SER A 85 7.26 -13.24 -4.01
C SER A 85 8.45 -12.54 -4.67
N LYS A 86 8.23 -11.41 -5.36
CA LYS A 86 9.28 -10.63 -6.01
C LYS A 86 9.99 -9.64 -5.05
N PHE A 87 9.38 -9.34 -3.90
CA PHE A 87 9.98 -8.41 -2.94
C PHE A 87 11.07 -9.03 -2.10
N HIS A 88 10.99 -10.33 -1.82
CA HIS A 88 11.69 -10.91 -0.71
C HIS A 88 12.71 -11.96 -1.13
N PRO A 89 14.00 -11.58 -1.09
CA PRO A 89 14.99 -12.58 -0.76
C PRO A 89 14.70 -13.04 0.67
N ALA A 90 14.66 -14.35 0.87
CA ALA A 90 14.60 -14.93 2.19
C ALA A 90 15.68 -14.28 3.10
N ARG A 91 15.31 -13.90 4.31
CA ARG A 91 16.24 -13.37 5.31
C ARG A 91 16.84 -14.53 6.09
N TYR A 92 18.17 -14.52 6.27
CA TYR A 92 18.82 -15.46 7.17
C TYR A 92 18.41 -15.19 8.62
N ASP A 93 17.87 -16.20 9.28
CA ASP A 93 17.57 -16.16 10.71
C ASP A 93 18.62 -16.94 11.48
N ALA A 94 19.46 -16.23 12.22
CA ALA A 94 20.54 -16.80 13.00
C ALA A 94 20.07 -17.70 14.17
N LYS A 95 18.79 -17.59 14.58
CA LYS A 95 18.25 -18.44 15.65
C LYS A 95 17.84 -19.82 15.16
N SER A 96 17.29 -19.88 13.95
CA SER A 96 16.84 -21.14 13.34
C SER A 96 17.83 -21.71 12.34
N ASP A 97 18.94 -21.01 12.07
CA ASP A 97 19.94 -21.34 11.03
C ASP A 97 19.31 -21.62 9.66
N ARG A 98 18.31 -20.81 9.29
CA ARG A 98 17.54 -20.98 8.05
C ARG A 98 17.28 -19.65 7.36
N MET A 99 17.08 -19.73 6.05
CA MET A 99 16.51 -18.65 5.28
C MET A 99 14.99 -18.63 5.49
N ILE A 100 14.46 -17.55 6.09
CA ILE A 100 13.03 -17.37 6.27
C ILE A 100 12.52 -16.40 5.23
N PRO A 101 11.39 -16.71 4.54
CA PRO A 101 10.75 -15.72 3.68
C PRO A 101 10.33 -14.51 4.52
N VAL A 102 10.64 -13.33 4.03
CA VAL A 102 10.10 -12.09 4.60
C VAL A 102 8.77 -11.83 3.90
N GLU A 103 7.66 -11.92 4.61
CA GLU A 103 6.34 -11.65 4.06
C GLU A 103 6.00 -10.17 4.27
N GLU A 104 5.74 -9.47 3.19
CA GLU A 104 5.15 -8.13 3.22
C GLU A 104 3.66 -8.25 2.94
N ASN A 105 2.82 -7.82 3.89
CA ASN A 105 1.38 -7.85 3.70
C ASN A 105 0.95 -6.67 2.83
N ILE A 106 0.09 -6.92 1.84
CA ILE A 106 -0.49 -5.89 0.99
C ILE A 106 -1.99 -5.82 1.25
N ASP A 107 -2.43 -4.70 1.81
CA ASP A 107 -3.84 -4.36 1.95
C ASP A 107 -4.28 -3.54 0.74
N VAL A 108 -5.28 -4.03 0.02
CA VAL A 108 -5.87 -3.33 -1.13
C VAL A 108 -7.10 -2.58 -0.65
N ILE A 109 -7.11 -1.28 -0.90
CA ILE A 109 -8.11 -0.33 -0.41
C ILE A 109 -8.82 0.29 -1.61
N GLU A 110 -10.14 0.35 -1.59
CA GLU A 110 -10.90 1.08 -2.59
C GLU A 110 -10.67 2.58 -2.43
N TRP A 111 -10.20 3.21 -3.51
CA TRP A 111 -10.13 4.66 -3.57
C TRP A 111 -11.48 5.23 -3.98
N VAL A 112 -11.95 6.21 -3.24
CA VAL A 112 -13.16 6.98 -3.53
C VAL A 112 -12.87 8.47 -3.43
N ALA A 113 -13.66 9.29 -4.14
CA ALA A 113 -13.44 10.73 -4.18
C ALA A 113 -13.85 11.44 -2.88
N ASP A 114 -14.79 10.87 -2.11
CA ASP A 114 -15.16 11.37 -0.79
C ASP A 114 -14.03 11.12 0.21
N PRO A 115 -13.44 12.16 0.81
CA PRO A 115 -12.33 12.00 1.73
C PRO A 115 -12.69 11.23 3.00
N ALA A 116 -13.92 11.38 3.51
CA ALA A 116 -14.35 10.67 4.72
C ALA A 116 -14.45 9.17 4.47
N GLU A 117 -15.07 8.80 3.36
CA GLU A 117 -15.20 7.41 2.93
C GLU A 117 -13.82 6.80 2.59
N PHE A 118 -12.93 7.57 1.96
CA PHE A 118 -11.57 7.08 1.69
C PHE A 118 -10.77 6.84 2.97
N ILE A 119 -10.87 7.72 3.98
CA ILE A 119 -10.25 7.49 5.29
C ILE A 119 -10.87 6.28 5.98
N TYR A 120 -12.21 6.14 5.93
CA TYR A 120 -12.91 4.96 6.43
C TYR A 120 -12.32 3.67 5.84
N ASN A 121 -12.20 3.59 4.51
CA ASN A 121 -11.63 2.44 3.82
C ASN A 121 -10.16 2.20 4.22
N ALA A 122 -9.38 3.27 4.36
CA ALA A 122 -7.94 3.18 4.67
C ALA A 122 -7.65 2.66 6.08
N ILE A 123 -8.56 2.84 7.06
CA ILE A 123 -8.42 2.34 8.43
C ILE A 123 -8.70 0.84 8.55
N ALA A 124 -9.29 0.25 7.51
CA ALA A 124 -9.54 -1.20 7.51
C ALA A 124 -8.28 -1.98 8.01
N PRO A 125 -8.46 -3.09 8.76
CA PRO A 125 -9.72 -3.81 8.98
C PRO A 125 -10.56 -3.32 10.18
N ALA A 126 -10.23 -2.20 10.82
CA ALA A 126 -11.05 -1.66 11.90
C ALA A 126 -12.30 -0.95 11.34
N GLU A 127 -13.42 -1.16 12.02
CA GLU A 127 -14.66 -0.43 11.75
C GLU A 127 -14.52 1.00 12.28
N VAL A 128 -15.04 1.96 11.53
CA VAL A 128 -15.03 3.39 11.87
C VAL A 128 -16.47 3.86 12.08
N ASP A 129 -16.74 4.54 13.19
CA ASP A 129 -18.05 5.11 13.46
C ASP A 129 -18.25 6.45 12.76
N GLN A 130 -17.19 7.28 12.77
CA GLN A 130 -17.25 8.64 12.23
C GLN A 130 -15.88 9.16 11.82
N VAL A 131 -15.85 10.00 10.78
CA VAL A 131 -14.69 10.80 10.40
C VAL A 131 -15.09 12.29 10.51
N ILE A 132 -14.33 13.04 11.28
CA ILE A 132 -14.56 14.48 11.54
C ILE A 132 -13.35 15.26 11.05
N PHE A 133 -13.56 16.22 10.16
CA PHE A 133 -12.48 17.08 9.67
C PHE A 133 -12.30 18.30 10.56
N ASP A 134 -11.05 18.69 10.73
CA ASP A 134 -10.72 19.93 11.47
C ASP A 134 -11.02 21.16 10.58
N GLU A 135 -11.81 22.09 11.10
CA GLU A 135 -12.17 23.31 10.37
C GLU A 135 -10.96 24.25 10.13
N ASN A 136 -9.95 24.16 10.99
CA ASN A 136 -8.75 25.00 10.93
C ASN A 136 -7.57 24.35 10.19
N ASP A 137 -7.64 23.05 9.93
CA ASP A 137 -6.59 22.29 9.26
C ASP A 137 -7.19 21.30 8.27
N SER A 138 -7.19 21.68 7.01
CA SER A 138 -7.78 20.90 5.91
C SER A 138 -7.13 19.50 5.69
N LYS A 139 -6.01 19.23 6.38
CA LYS A 139 -5.30 17.94 6.31
C LYS A 139 -5.41 17.11 7.59
N ARG A 140 -6.19 17.59 8.55
CA ARG A 140 -6.39 16.90 9.82
C ARG A 140 -7.78 16.28 9.89
N ALA A 141 -7.83 15.01 10.28
CA ALA A 141 -9.07 14.27 10.49
C ALA A 141 -9.03 13.52 11.82
N LEU A 142 -10.13 13.58 12.56
CA LEU A 142 -10.37 12.76 13.74
C LEU A 142 -11.21 11.54 13.32
N VAL A 143 -10.69 10.36 13.55
CA VAL A 143 -11.39 9.11 13.25
C VAL A 143 -11.91 8.52 14.56
N VAL A 144 -13.22 8.37 14.66
CA VAL A 144 -13.90 7.78 15.82
C VAL A 144 -14.15 6.31 15.54
N VAL A 145 -13.74 5.45 16.46
CA VAL A 145 -13.90 4.00 16.36
C VAL A 145 -14.47 3.45 17.68
N PRO A 146 -15.16 2.31 17.66
CA PRO A 146 -15.57 1.63 18.90
C PRO A 146 -14.37 1.31 19.78
N ASP A 147 -14.50 1.42 21.11
CA ASP A 147 -13.41 1.18 22.06
C ASP A 147 -12.71 -0.17 21.86
N ASN A 148 -13.49 -1.22 21.58
CA ASN A 148 -12.97 -2.56 21.32
C ASN A 148 -12.24 -2.70 19.97
N LYS A 149 -12.31 -1.69 19.09
CA LYS A 149 -11.64 -1.63 17.79
C LYS A 149 -10.43 -0.69 17.78
N LEU A 150 -10.25 0.11 18.85
CA LEU A 150 -9.19 1.14 18.91
C LEU A 150 -7.79 0.55 18.68
N SER A 151 -7.46 -0.55 19.35
CA SER A 151 -6.15 -1.20 19.16
C SER A 151 -5.95 -1.72 17.73
N LEU A 152 -7.02 -2.19 17.09
CA LEU A 152 -7.00 -2.65 15.71
C LEU A 152 -6.82 -1.47 14.72
N ALA A 153 -7.53 -0.36 14.96
CA ALA A 153 -7.43 0.85 14.18
C ALA A 153 -6.01 1.45 14.23
N ILE A 154 -5.42 1.53 15.43
CA ILE A 154 -4.04 1.99 15.63
C ILE A 154 -3.05 1.02 14.98
N GLY A 155 -3.23 -0.28 15.18
CA GLY A 155 -2.31 -1.31 14.74
C GLY A 155 -1.04 -1.39 15.59
N ARG A 156 -0.26 -2.45 15.35
CA ARG A 156 1.02 -2.66 16.06
C ARG A 156 1.96 -1.48 15.85
N ARG A 157 2.41 -0.84 16.94
CA ARG A 157 3.29 0.35 16.93
C ARG A 157 2.72 1.51 16.10
N GLY A 158 1.40 1.63 15.99
CA GLY A 158 0.76 2.69 15.20
C GLY A 158 0.84 2.49 13.68
N GLN A 159 1.17 1.29 13.21
CA GLN A 159 1.39 1.02 11.78
C GLN A 159 0.15 1.26 10.94
N ASN A 160 -1.03 0.82 11.39
CA ASN A 160 -2.24 0.94 10.59
C ASN A 160 -2.63 2.41 10.36
N VAL A 161 -2.67 3.22 11.43
CA VAL A 161 -2.99 4.66 11.30
C VAL A 161 -1.91 5.41 10.52
N ARG A 162 -0.63 5.07 10.69
CA ARG A 162 0.46 5.72 9.95
C ARG A 162 0.39 5.43 8.46
N LEU A 163 0.14 4.18 8.06
CA LEU A 163 -0.06 3.81 6.66
C LEU A 163 -1.31 4.46 6.08
N ALA A 164 -2.43 4.49 6.83
CA ALA A 164 -3.65 5.16 6.41
C ALA A 164 -3.44 6.67 6.22
N ALA A 165 -2.73 7.32 7.12
CA ALA A 165 -2.38 8.74 7.01
C ALA A 165 -1.53 9.02 5.75
N HIS A 166 -0.51 8.22 5.48
CA HIS A 166 0.31 8.35 4.28
C HIS A 166 -0.48 8.07 3.00
N LEU A 167 -1.37 7.06 3.03
CA LEU A 167 -2.18 6.67 1.87
C LEU A 167 -3.17 7.76 1.45
N THR A 168 -3.84 8.35 2.44
CA THR A 168 -4.91 9.34 2.23
C THR A 168 -4.40 10.79 2.17
N GLY A 169 -3.20 11.05 2.71
CA GLY A 169 -2.62 12.38 2.85
C GLY A 169 -3.25 13.20 3.99
N TYR A 170 -4.00 12.57 4.89
CA TYR A 170 -4.53 13.15 6.13
C TYR A 170 -3.69 12.75 7.34
N ARG A 171 -3.77 13.54 8.41
CA ARG A 171 -3.12 13.29 9.70
C ARG A 171 -4.12 13.37 10.86
#